data_9fc2dbb7e2d47ac6502d0e9f855a6302
#
_entry.id   9fc2dbb7e2d47ac6502d0e9f855a6302
#
_cell.length_a   1.000
_cell.length_b   1.000
_cell.length_c   1.000
_cell.angle_alpha   90.00
_cell.angle_beta   90.00
_cell.angle_gamma   90.00
#
_symmetry.space_group_name_H-M   'P 1'
#
loop_
_entity.id
_entity.type
_entity.pdbx_description
1 polymer ?
#
loop_
_entity_poly.entity_id
_entity_poly.type
_entity_poly.pdbx_seq_one_letter_code
_entity_poly.pdbx_strand_id
1 'polypeptide(L)'
;RMYNLLIGYFDGSLEANRILEYTDSSVKEYVAPQGKIDIFRISRLPTLMMPEKKDYDSPQMAQVGYVEDIIPSGRKYGFRFIPLEGFAPIPTVEVHELDAKLGITNNWELNRTHWAVKEVDLYRVLAPLLAPMISPQVFSLPKNRIQENLVAVMMPFDRKYDETYKTLKEASSEVGMDCVRVDDIWENNSIMQDIASLICRAQVVVADLTGKNPNVFY
;
A
#
# COMPACT_ATOMS: atom_id res chain seq x y z
N ARG A 1 0.43 3.51 13.79
CA ARG A 1 1.52 3.51 12.80
C ARG A 1 1.87 4.94 12.46
N MET A 2 3.10 5.19 12.03
CA MET A 2 3.60 6.54 11.73
C MET A 2 4.37 6.53 10.42
N TYR A 3 4.52 7.71 9.79
CA TYR A 3 5.36 7.91 8.61
C TYR A 3 6.02 9.28 8.62
N ASN A 4 7.12 9.44 7.88
CA ASN A 4 7.77 10.70 7.62
C ASN A 4 7.11 11.39 6.42
N LEU A 5 6.75 12.65 6.56
CA LEU A 5 6.31 13.53 5.50
C LEU A 5 7.40 14.54 5.20
N LEU A 6 7.97 14.48 4.01
CA LEU A 6 8.97 15.42 3.51
C LEU A 6 8.33 16.30 2.43
N ILE A 7 8.17 17.58 2.70
CA ILE A 7 7.67 18.55 1.73
C ILE A 7 8.80 19.48 1.30
N GLY A 8 9.04 19.56 -0.01
CA GLY A 8 10.02 20.46 -0.61
C GLY A 8 11.00 19.76 -1.54
N TYR A 9 11.94 20.56 -2.07
CA TYR A 9 13.10 20.05 -2.79
C TYR A 9 14.29 19.96 -1.82
N PHE A 10 14.92 18.81 -1.75
CA PHE A 10 16.00 18.56 -0.83
C PHE A 10 17.32 18.32 -1.57
N ASP A 11 18.34 19.07 -1.17
CA ASP A 11 19.74 18.86 -1.58
C ASP A 11 20.49 17.87 -0.69
N GLY A 12 19.76 17.02 0.03
CA GLY A 12 20.30 16.08 1.00
C GLY A 12 20.46 16.67 2.39
N SER A 13 19.91 17.86 2.66
CA SER A 13 19.95 18.49 3.99
C SER A 13 18.71 19.31 4.33
N LEU A 14 18.45 19.51 5.62
CA LEU A 14 17.35 20.33 6.13
C LEU A 14 17.77 21.04 7.43
N GLU A 15 17.33 22.27 7.62
CA GLU A 15 17.53 23.01 8.87
C GLU A 15 16.83 22.30 10.04
N ALA A 16 17.48 22.24 11.19
CA ALA A 16 16.99 21.51 12.37
C ALA A 16 15.61 22.01 12.85
N ASN A 17 15.32 23.31 12.71
CA ASN A 17 14.04 23.91 13.08
C ASN A 17 12.90 23.58 12.09
N ARG A 18 13.20 22.94 10.99
CA ARG A 18 12.22 22.43 10.00
C ARG A 18 11.90 20.95 10.20
N ILE A 19 12.62 20.28 11.07
CA ILE A 19 12.36 18.88 11.40
C ILE A 19 11.35 18.83 12.54
N LEU A 20 10.35 17.96 12.41
CA LEU A 20 9.19 17.83 13.29
C LEU A 20 8.27 19.06 13.30
N GLU A 21 8.39 19.97 12.33
CA GLU A 21 7.38 21.00 12.07
C GLU A 21 6.06 20.30 11.67
N TYR A 22 4.92 20.80 12.08
CA TYR A 22 3.59 20.19 11.85
C TYR A 22 3.44 18.73 12.35
N THR A 23 4.20 18.36 13.35
CA THR A 23 4.12 17.06 14.04
C THR A 23 3.39 17.25 15.36
N ASP A 24 2.46 16.36 15.69
CA ASP A 24 1.72 16.40 16.94
C ASP A 24 2.63 16.21 18.17
N SER A 25 2.27 16.81 19.30
CA SER A 25 3.11 16.82 20.50
C SER A 25 3.41 15.41 21.03
N SER A 26 2.42 14.51 21.02
CA SER A 26 2.61 13.11 21.43
C SER A 26 3.59 12.35 20.52
N VAL A 27 3.50 12.60 19.22
CA VAL A 27 4.42 12.04 18.23
C VAL A 27 5.82 12.62 18.38
N LYS A 28 5.94 13.94 18.62
CA LYS A 28 7.22 14.59 18.90
C LYS A 28 7.93 13.96 20.09
N GLU A 29 7.20 13.74 21.20
CA GLU A 29 7.79 13.14 22.39
C GLU A 29 8.27 11.72 22.13
N TYR A 30 7.59 10.97 21.27
CA TYR A 30 8.02 9.64 20.87
C TYR A 30 9.26 9.65 19.97
N VAL A 31 9.31 10.50 18.92
CA VAL A 31 10.41 10.51 17.93
C VAL A 31 11.57 11.44 18.32
N ALA A 32 11.37 12.32 19.29
CA ALA A 32 12.37 13.24 19.82
C ALA A 32 12.26 13.39 21.34
N PRO A 33 12.50 12.32 22.11
CA PRO A 33 12.41 12.36 23.56
C PRO A 33 13.35 13.44 24.13
N GLN A 34 12.82 14.26 25.03
CA GLN A 34 13.56 15.40 25.62
C GLN A 34 14.05 16.42 24.57
N GLY A 35 13.37 16.51 23.41
CA GLY A 35 13.71 17.43 22.33
C GLY A 35 14.89 16.99 21.45
N LYS A 36 15.45 15.81 21.67
CA LYS A 36 16.54 15.25 20.87
C LYS A 36 15.97 14.22 19.88
N ILE A 37 16.18 14.45 18.59
CA ILE A 37 15.71 13.57 17.53
C ILE A 37 16.32 12.17 17.69
N ASP A 38 15.45 11.17 17.79
CA ASP A 38 15.82 9.75 17.77
C ASP A 38 15.94 9.29 16.31
N ILE A 39 17.16 9.35 15.80
CA ILE A 39 17.48 9.00 14.41
C ILE A 39 17.05 7.57 14.08
N PHE A 40 17.22 6.63 15.03
CA PHE A 40 16.85 5.24 14.83
C PHE A 40 15.35 5.05 14.65
N ARG A 41 14.52 5.76 15.41
CA ARG A 41 13.07 5.72 15.27
C ARG A 41 12.62 6.33 13.95
N ILE A 42 13.13 7.50 13.60
CA ILE A 42 12.75 8.24 12.39
C ILE A 42 13.16 7.48 11.12
N SER A 43 14.37 6.94 11.05
CA SER A 43 14.87 6.23 9.86
C SER A 43 14.09 4.94 9.52
N ARG A 44 13.40 4.37 10.50
CA ARG A 44 12.57 3.14 10.30
C ARG A 44 11.15 3.42 9.81
N LEU A 45 10.74 4.67 9.79
CA LEU A 45 9.42 5.04 9.30
C LEU A 45 9.41 5.10 7.78
N PRO A 46 8.36 4.59 7.12
CA PRO A 46 8.16 4.86 5.71
C PRO A 46 8.05 6.36 5.49
N THR A 47 8.47 6.82 4.34
CA THR A 47 8.56 8.25 4.01
C THR A 47 7.78 8.54 2.74
N LEU A 48 6.91 9.54 2.78
CA LEU A 48 6.32 10.18 1.62
C LEU A 48 7.06 11.49 1.39
N MET A 49 7.70 11.62 0.22
CA MET A 49 8.41 12.82 -0.20
C MET A 49 7.70 13.43 -1.41
N MET A 50 7.41 14.72 -1.37
CA MET A 50 6.82 15.45 -2.47
C MET A 50 7.24 16.94 -2.46
N PRO A 51 7.22 17.64 -3.62
CA PRO A 51 7.53 19.07 -3.69
C PRO A 51 6.48 19.91 -2.94
N GLU A 52 6.83 21.16 -2.65
CA GLU A 52 5.86 22.15 -2.16
C GLU A 52 4.73 22.33 -3.18
N LYS A 53 3.53 22.60 -2.69
CA LYS A 53 2.37 22.88 -3.56
C LYS A 53 2.51 24.27 -4.16
N LYS A 54 2.89 24.34 -5.41
CA LYS A 54 3.04 25.57 -6.22
C LYS A 54 2.50 25.31 -7.61
N ASP A 55 2.29 26.37 -8.38
CA ASP A 55 2.04 26.25 -9.81
C ASP A 55 3.35 25.88 -10.52
N TYR A 56 3.37 24.72 -11.13
CA TYR A 56 4.50 24.21 -11.88
C TYR A 56 4.10 24.01 -13.35
N ASP A 57 5.04 24.24 -14.26
CA ASP A 57 4.84 24.04 -15.71
C ASP A 57 4.71 22.54 -16.09
N SER A 58 5.06 21.65 -15.18
CA SER A 58 5.00 20.20 -15.39
C SER A 58 4.35 19.48 -14.20
N PRO A 59 3.71 18.31 -14.42
CA PRO A 59 3.18 17.48 -13.35
C PRO A 59 4.26 17.15 -12.31
N GLN A 60 3.95 17.36 -11.05
CA GLN A 60 4.82 17.04 -9.94
C GLN A 60 4.49 15.65 -9.41
N MET A 61 5.53 14.95 -8.91
CA MET A 61 5.43 13.57 -8.48
C MET A 61 5.84 13.44 -7.00
N ALA A 62 5.06 12.70 -6.25
CA ALA A 62 5.40 12.22 -4.92
C ALA A 62 6.09 10.85 -5.01
N GLN A 63 6.96 10.56 -4.07
CA GLN A 63 7.69 9.30 -3.99
C GLN A 63 7.55 8.69 -2.59
N VAL A 64 7.40 7.38 -2.54
CA VAL A 64 7.43 6.60 -1.29
C VAL A 64 8.80 5.95 -1.15
N GLY A 65 9.35 5.97 0.05
CA GLY A 65 10.68 5.41 0.32
C GLY A 65 11.04 5.44 1.80
N TYR A 66 12.33 5.55 2.07
CA TYR A 66 12.90 5.68 3.42
C TYR A 66 13.98 6.76 3.46
N VAL A 67 14.20 7.33 4.63
CA VAL A 67 15.31 8.24 4.88
C VAL A 67 16.43 7.50 5.59
N GLU A 68 17.62 7.56 5.02
CA GLU A 68 18.83 6.95 5.55
C GLU A 68 19.94 7.98 5.78
N ASP A 69 21.02 7.57 6.42
CA ASP A 69 22.22 8.38 6.64
C ASP A 69 21.92 9.76 7.29
N ILE A 70 21.03 9.76 8.29
CA ILE A 70 20.66 10.98 9.00
C ILE A 70 21.82 11.42 9.91
N ILE A 71 22.48 12.51 9.55
CA ILE A 71 23.69 13.00 10.24
C ILE A 71 23.47 14.45 10.67
N PRO A 72 23.51 14.75 11.98
CA PRO A 72 23.48 16.12 12.46
C PRO A 72 24.77 16.86 12.06
N SER A 73 24.62 18.06 11.48
CA SER A 73 25.74 18.93 11.04
C SER A 73 25.43 20.38 11.38
N GLY A 74 25.89 20.84 12.51
CA GLY A 74 25.64 22.20 13.01
C GLY A 74 24.15 22.47 13.22
N ARG A 75 23.58 23.38 12.43
CA ARG A 75 22.15 23.73 12.46
C ARG A 75 21.29 22.91 11.47
N LYS A 76 21.88 21.97 10.76
CA LYS A 76 21.23 21.14 9.75
C LYS A 76 21.33 19.67 10.07
N TYR A 77 20.49 18.90 9.45
CA TYR A 77 20.62 17.45 9.33
C TYR A 77 20.83 17.09 7.86
N GLY A 78 21.92 16.39 7.58
CA GLY A 78 22.11 15.71 6.30
C GLY A 78 21.31 14.41 6.28
N PHE A 79 20.81 14.00 5.14
CA PHE A 79 20.12 12.72 4.96
C PHE A 79 20.07 12.32 3.48
N ARG A 80 19.77 11.06 3.25
CA ARG A 80 19.54 10.50 1.92
C ARG A 80 18.15 9.89 1.84
N PHE A 81 17.37 10.27 0.86
CA PHE A 81 16.09 9.61 0.56
C PHE A 81 16.32 8.47 -0.42
N ILE A 82 15.82 7.26 -0.08
CA ILE A 82 15.88 6.06 -0.91
C ILE A 82 14.46 5.70 -1.34
N PRO A 83 14.13 5.87 -2.63
CA PRO A 83 12.84 5.43 -3.16
C PRO A 83 12.65 3.92 -2.95
N LEU A 84 11.44 3.51 -2.63
CA LEU A 84 11.11 2.11 -2.49
C LEU A 84 11.00 1.46 -3.88
N GLU A 85 11.79 0.43 -4.13
CA GLU A 85 11.73 -0.33 -5.38
C GLU A 85 10.35 -0.93 -5.60
N GLY A 86 9.87 -0.89 -6.85
CA GLY A 86 8.53 -1.37 -7.23
C GLY A 86 7.40 -0.38 -6.98
N PHE A 87 7.68 0.79 -6.40
CA PHE A 87 6.72 1.89 -6.25
C PHE A 87 7.03 2.98 -7.29
N ALA A 88 6.17 3.13 -8.30
CA ALA A 88 6.31 4.24 -9.22
C ALA A 88 5.95 5.57 -8.52
N PRO A 89 6.54 6.69 -8.96
CA PRO A 89 6.13 8.01 -8.47
C PRO A 89 4.64 8.26 -8.71
N ILE A 90 3.98 8.90 -7.76
CA ILE A 90 2.53 9.18 -7.76
C ILE A 90 2.33 10.65 -8.11
N PRO A 91 1.42 11.01 -9.03
CA PRO A 91 1.08 12.41 -9.28
C PRO A 91 0.64 13.11 -7.98
N THR A 92 1.24 14.27 -7.66
CA THR A 92 0.92 14.98 -6.40
C THR A 92 -0.55 15.37 -6.30
N VAL A 93 -1.22 15.61 -7.43
CA VAL A 93 -2.65 15.91 -7.47
C VAL A 93 -3.49 14.78 -6.86
N GLU A 94 -3.13 13.53 -7.12
CA GLU A 94 -3.81 12.35 -6.55
C GLU A 94 -3.52 12.21 -5.06
N VAL A 95 -2.29 12.53 -4.63
CA VAL A 95 -1.92 12.51 -3.21
C VAL A 95 -2.67 13.59 -2.44
N HIS A 96 -2.86 14.79 -3.02
CA HIS A 96 -3.57 15.90 -2.40
C HIS A 96 -5.07 15.62 -2.15
N GLU A 97 -5.69 14.73 -2.92
CA GLU A 97 -7.04 14.25 -2.62
C GLU A 97 -7.12 13.47 -1.30
N LEU A 98 -5.98 13.03 -0.80
CA LEU A 98 -5.85 12.24 0.42
C LEU A 98 -5.25 13.04 1.59
N ASP A 99 -5.01 14.35 1.46
CA ASP A 99 -4.32 15.17 2.46
C ASP A 99 -4.87 14.96 3.88
N ALA A 100 -6.18 15.04 4.07
CA ALA A 100 -6.81 14.84 5.37
C ALA A 100 -6.57 13.42 5.94
N LYS A 101 -6.58 12.38 5.08
CA LYS A 101 -6.32 11.00 5.48
C LYS A 101 -4.84 10.76 5.80
N LEU A 102 -3.95 11.56 5.21
CA LEU A 102 -2.51 11.57 5.48
C LEU A 102 -2.15 12.38 6.73
N GLY A 103 -3.14 13.00 7.40
CA GLY A 103 -2.91 13.85 8.57
C GLY A 103 -2.35 15.23 8.22
N ILE A 104 -2.51 15.65 6.96
CA ILE A 104 -2.15 17.00 6.49
C ILE A 104 -3.40 17.87 6.65
N THR A 105 -3.47 18.62 7.72
CA THR A 105 -4.67 19.40 8.08
C THR A 105 -4.48 20.92 7.98
N ASN A 106 -3.24 21.35 7.84
CA ASN A 106 -2.89 22.76 7.72
C ASN A 106 -2.52 23.10 6.26
N ASN A 107 -3.25 24.01 5.63
CA ASN A 107 -3.01 24.42 4.25
C ASN A 107 -1.61 25.00 4.00
N TRP A 108 -0.99 25.59 5.03
CA TRP A 108 0.39 26.12 4.91
C TRP A 108 1.46 25.03 4.92
N GLU A 109 1.13 23.85 5.43
CA GLU A 109 2.05 22.73 5.51
C GLU A 109 2.60 22.33 4.14
N LEU A 110 1.73 22.26 3.14
CA LEU A 110 2.11 21.91 1.76
C LEU A 110 2.94 22.98 1.04
N ASN A 111 2.91 24.22 1.50
CA ASN A 111 3.61 25.35 0.87
C ASN A 111 4.94 25.68 1.54
N ARG A 112 5.48 24.77 2.35
CA ARG A 112 6.66 25.04 3.15
C ARG A 112 7.57 23.83 3.26
N THR A 113 8.82 23.99 2.88
CA THR A 113 9.84 22.94 3.03
C THR A 113 10.00 22.55 4.50
N HIS A 114 9.70 21.29 4.84
CA HIS A 114 9.80 20.76 6.19
C HIS A 114 9.80 19.23 6.21
N TRP A 115 10.05 18.68 7.38
CA TRP A 115 9.93 17.25 7.69
C TRP A 115 8.99 17.09 8.89
N ALA A 116 7.83 16.51 8.69
CA ALA A 116 6.88 16.13 9.72
C ALA A 116 6.91 14.62 9.98
N VAL A 117 6.41 14.20 11.14
CA VAL A 117 6.03 12.81 11.40
C VAL A 117 4.54 12.78 11.69
N LYS A 118 3.81 11.93 10.98
CA LYS A 118 2.35 11.79 11.08
C LYS A 118 1.98 10.43 11.66
N GLU A 119 0.99 10.40 12.56
CA GLU A 119 0.46 9.16 13.13
C GLU A 119 -0.61 8.56 12.21
N VAL A 120 -0.19 8.11 11.04
CA VAL A 120 -1.03 7.51 10.00
C VAL A 120 -0.33 6.30 9.40
N ASP A 121 -1.10 5.30 8.99
CA ASP A 121 -0.61 4.17 8.19
C ASP A 121 -0.52 4.59 6.72
N LEU A 122 0.67 5.03 6.28
CA LEU A 122 0.91 5.53 4.93
C LEU A 122 0.45 4.56 3.85
N TYR A 123 0.83 3.30 3.96
CA TYR A 123 0.52 2.29 2.93
C TYR A 123 -0.97 2.03 2.82
N ARG A 124 -1.68 2.02 3.95
CA ARG A 124 -3.14 1.87 3.96
C ARG A 124 -3.84 3.02 3.26
N VAL A 125 -3.36 4.25 3.47
CA VAL A 125 -3.94 5.45 2.82
C VAL A 125 -3.64 5.47 1.33
N LEU A 126 -2.41 5.12 0.93
CA LEU A 126 -2.00 5.14 -0.48
C LEU A 126 -2.43 3.88 -1.26
N ALA A 127 -2.90 2.82 -0.60
CA ALA A 127 -3.29 1.57 -1.26
C ALA A 127 -4.20 1.75 -2.48
N PRO A 128 -5.21 2.65 -2.49
CA PRO A 128 -6.04 2.87 -3.68
C PRO A 128 -5.27 3.42 -4.88
N LEU A 129 -4.21 4.20 -4.66
CA LEU A 129 -3.36 4.77 -5.71
C LEU A 129 -2.31 3.77 -6.21
N LEU A 130 -1.90 2.84 -5.34
CA LEU A 130 -0.89 1.83 -5.64
C LEU A 130 -1.48 0.57 -6.29
N ALA A 131 -2.76 0.30 -6.10
CA ALA A 131 -3.43 -0.88 -6.65
C ALA A 131 -3.26 -1.04 -8.18
N PRO A 132 -3.29 0.02 -9.02
CA PRO A 132 -3.03 -0.11 -10.46
C PRO A 132 -1.59 -0.51 -10.80
N MET A 133 -0.65 -0.33 -9.88
CA MET A 133 0.79 -0.58 -10.10
C MET A 133 1.17 -2.04 -9.90
N ILE A 134 0.32 -2.82 -9.20
CA ILE A 134 0.50 -4.26 -8.96
C ILE A 134 -0.40 -5.06 -9.92
N SER A 135 -0.62 -4.56 -11.13
CA SER A 135 -1.37 -5.32 -12.12
C SER A 135 -0.48 -6.39 -12.74
N PRO A 136 -0.87 -7.67 -12.72
CA PRO A 136 -0.15 -8.71 -13.43
C PRO A 136 -0.05 -8.37 -14.91
N GLN A 137 1.15 -8.52 -15.51
CA GLN A 137 1.37 -8.23 -16.93
C GLN A 137 0.84 -9.35 -17.85
N VAL A 138 0.61 -10.54 -17.31
CA VAL A 138 0.26 -11.74 -18.07
C VAL A 138 -1.26 -11.95 -18.15
N PHE A 139 -2.04 -11.46 -17.19
CA PHE A 139 -3.50 -11.55 -17.16
C PHE A 139 -4.13 -10.30 -16.57
N SER A 140 -5.35 -10.00 -17.03
CA SER A 140 -6.11 -8.83 -16.57
C SER A 140 -6.81 -9.13 -15.25
N LEU A 141 -6.66 -8.27 -14.25
CA LEU A 141 -7.47 -8.35 -13.03
C LEU A 141 -8.82 -7.66 -13.28
N PRO A 142 -9.94 -8.26 -12.90
CA PRO A 142 -11.23 -7.64 -13.03
C PRO A 142 -11.32 -6.41 -12.12
N LYS A 143 -11.86 -5.31 -12.65
CA LYS A 143 -12.15 -4.08 -11.89
C LYS A 143 -13.45 -4.17 -11.08
N ASN A 144 -14.09 -5.35 -11.07
CA ASN A 144 -15.37 -5.58 -10.43
C ASN A 144 -15.23 -5.60 -8.90
N ARG A 145 -16.29 -5.17 -8.20
CA ARG A 145 -16.37 -5.28 -6.74
C ARG A 145 -16.33 -6.74 -6.30
N ILE A 146 -15.80 -6.96 -5.10
CA ILE A 146 -15.88 -8.25 -4.41
C ILE A 146 -17.37 -8.63 -4.29
N GLN A 147 -17.69 -9.86 -4.64
CA GLN A 147 -19.02 -10.45 -4.47
C GLN A 147 -19.09 -11.03 -3.06
N GLU A 148 -19.88 -10.39 -2.19
CA GLU A 148 -19.95 -10.70 -0.76
C GLU A 148 -20.47 -12.11 -0.45
N ASN A 149 -21.12 -12.75 -1.40
CA ASN A 149 -21.64 -14.12 -1.29
C ASN A 149 -20.82 -15.16 -2.05
N LEU A 150 -19.63 -14.83 -2.57
CA LEU A 150 -18.83 -15.76 -3.39
C LEU A 150 -17.68 -16.39 -2.61
N VAL A 151 -17.62 -17.71 -2.62
CA VAL A 151 -16.49 -18.54 -2.18
C VAL A 151 -15.78 -19.13 -3.39
N ALA A 152 -14.53 -18.79 -3.61
CA ALA A 152 -13.67 -19.40 -4.62
C ALA A 152 -12.94 -20.61 -4.06
N VAL A 153 -12.99 -21.74 -4.73
CA VAL A 153 -12.29 -22.96 -4.34
C VAL A 153 -11.15 -23.27 -5.30
N MET A 154 -9.93 -23.23 -4.78
CA MET A 154 -8.70 -23.64 -5.45
C MET A 154 -8.34 -25.04 -5.01
N MET A 155 -8.59 -26.06 -5.85
CA MET A 155 -8.33 -27.44 -5.55
C MET A 155 -8.04 -28.25 -6.82
N PRO A 156 -7.42 -29.44 -6.71
CA PRO A 156 -7.26 -30.31 -7.86
C PRO A 156 -8.61 -30.76 -8.47
N PHE A 157 -8.67 -30.89 -9.82
CA PHE A 157 -9.88 -31.29 -10.55
C PHE A 157 -10.07 -32.82 -10.66
N ASP A 158 -9.23 -33.61 -9.98
CA ASP A 158 -9.33 -35.07 -9.98
C ASP A 158 -10.62 -35.53 -9.25
N ARG A 159 -11.36 -36.45 -9.84
CA ARG A 159 -12.63 -37.00 -9.33
C ARG A 159 -12.59 -37.48 -7.88
N LYS A 160 -11.41 -37.90 -7.39
CA LYS A 160 -11.24 -38.29 -5.99
C LYS A 160 -11.49 -37.16 -4.98
N TYR A 161 -11.50 -35.91 -5.44
CA TYR A 161 -11.78 -34.71 -4.62
C TYR A 161 -13.21 -34.19 -4.77
N ASP A 162 -14.06 -34.81 -5.59
CA ASP A 162 -15.42 -34.35 -5.83
C ASP A 162 -16.28 -34.37 -4.55
N GLU A 163 -16.08 -35.35 -3.65
CA GLU A 163 -16.78 -35.36 -2.34
C GLU A 163 -16.37 -34.17 -1.47
N THR A 164 -15.08 -33.83 -1.43
CA THR A 164 -14.59 -32.66 -0.71
C THR A 164 -15.21 -31.38 -1.28
N TYR A 165 -15.25 -31.27 -2.61
CA TYR A 165 -15.87 -30.10 -3.25
C TYR A 165 -17.37 -30.01 -2.96
N LYS A 166 -18.08 -31.13 -2.99
CA LYS A 166 -19.50 -31.19 -2.64
C LYS A 166 -19.74 -30.72 -1.21
N THR A 167 -18.94 -31.20 -0.25
CA THR A 167 -19.03 -30.77 1.14
C THR A 167 -18.79 -29.26 1.31
N LEU A 168 -17.83 -28.68 0.58
CA LEU A 168 -17.59 -27.24 0.58
C LEU A 168 -18.78 -26.47 0.00
N LYS A 169 -19.40 -26.95 -1.08
CA LYS A 169 -20.64 -26.36 -1.65
C LYS A 169 -21.79 -26.38 -0.64
N GLU A 170 -22.01 -27.51 0.03
CA GLU A 170 -23.07 -27.66 1.05
C GLU A 170 -22.85 -26.71 2.21
N ALA A 171 -21.63 -26.68 2.79
CA ALA A 171 -21.29 -25.79 3.88
C ALA A 171 -21.38 -24.29 3.52
N SER A 172 -20.99 -23.92 2.28
CA SER A 172 -21.14 -22.56 1.80
C SER A 172 -22.62 -22.17 1.66
N SER A 173 -23.43 -23.08 1.13
CA SER A 173 -24.87 -22.87 0.97
C SER A 173 -25.59 -22.66 2.30
N GLU A 174 -25.17 -23.37 3.36
CA GLU A 174 -25.75 -23.23 4.72
C GLU A 174 -25.58 -21.82 5.29
N VAL A 175 -24.53 -21.10 4.85
CA VAL A 175 -24.26 -19.70 5.26
C VAL A 175 -24.67 -18.68 4.20
N GLY A 176 -25.41 -19.12 3.16
CA GLY A 176 -25.92 -18.24 2.11
C GLY A 176 -24.86 -17.77 1.10
N MET A 177 -23.78 -18.55 0.92
CA MET A 177 -22.72 -18.24 -0.01
C MET A 177 -22.70 -19.20 -1.21
N ASP A 178 -22.35 -18.68 -2.38
CA ASP A 178 -22.14 -19.45 -3.60
C ASP A 178 -20.71 -19.97 -3.67
N CYS A 179 -20.54 -21.27 -3.78
CA CYS A 179 -19.23 -21.92 -3.84
C CYS A 179 -18.91 -22.33 -5.29
N VAL A 180 -17.80 -21.82 -5.79
CA VAL A 180 -17.40 -21.99 -7.20
C VAL A 180 -15.96 -22.46 -7.30
N ARG A 181 -15.71 -23.48 -8.10
CA ARG A 181 -14.39 -23.93 -8.54
C ARG A 181 -14.15 -23.45 -9.97
N VAL A 182 -12.91 -23.22 -10.38
CA VAL A 182 -12.61 -22.60 -11.67
C VAL A 182 -13.11 -23.43 -12.88
N ASP A 183 -13.18 -24.76 -12.76
CA ASP A 183 -13.72 -25.63 -13.80
C ASP A 183 -15.26 -25.54 -13.96
N ASP A 184 -15.95 -24.90 -13.01
CA ASP A 184 -17.36 -24.54 -13.18
C ASP A 184 -17.57 -23.28 -14.06
N ILE A 185 -16.45 -22.54 -14.39
CA ILE A 185 -16.51 -21.25 -15.05
C ILE A 185 -15.67 -21.26 -16.29
N TRP A 186 -15.82 -21.69 -17.35
CA TRP A 186 -14.98 -21.58 -18.56
C TRP A 186 -15.34 -20.32 -19.36
N GLU A 187 -14.95 -19.14 -18.88
CA GLU A 187 -15.30 -17.85 -19.53
C GLU A 187 -14.20 -17.36 -20.49
N ASN A 188 -12.93 -17.74 -20.25
CA ASN A 188 -11.80 -17.25 -21.01
C ASN A 188 -11.00 -18.36 -21.71
N ASN A 189 -10.22 -17.99 -22.72
CA ASN A 189 -9.32 -18.92 -23.42
C ASN A 189 -8.12 -19.36 -22.57
N SER A 190 -7.96 -18.81 -21.39
CA SER A 190 -6.87 -19.11 -20.45
C SER A 190 -7.43 -19.42 -19.07
N ILE A 191 -7.19 -20.62 -18.59
CA ILE A 191 -7.59 -21.05 -17.24
C ILE A 191 -6.99 -20.17 -16.14
N MET A 192 -5.77 -19.64 -16.34
CA MET A 192 -5.13 -18.75 -15.40
C MET A 192 -5.84 -17.39 -15.30
N GLN A 193 -6.45 -16.92 -16.39
CA GLN A 193 -7.28 -15.71 -16.37
C GLN A 193 -8.57 -15.93 -15.57
N ASP A 194 -9.20 -17.11 -15.70
CA ASP A 194 -10.39 -17.47 -14.95
C ASP A 194 -10.10 -17.64 -13.45
N ILE A 195 -8.96 -18.27 -13.10
CA ILE A 195 -8.47 -18.38 -11.72
C ILE A 195 -8.26 -16.98 -11.11
N ALA A 196 -7.50 -16.11 -11.77
CA ALA A 196 -7.21 -14.77 -11.28
C ALA A 196 -8.51 -13.95 -11.11
N SER A 197 -9.42 -14.03 -12.09
CA SER A 197 -10.72 -13.37 -12.04
C SER A 197 -11.57 -13.87 -10.87
N LEU A 198 -11.63 -15.17 -10.65
CA LEU A 198 -12.40 -15.78 -9.57
C LEU A 198 -11.86 -15.38 -8.19
N ILE A 199 -10.54 -15.45 -7.98
CA ILE A 199 -9.89 -15.04 -6.74
C ILE A 199 -10.16 -13.57 -6.43
N CYS A 200 -10.05 -12.68 -7.42
CA CYS A 200 -10.26 -11.24 -7.23
C CYS A 200 -11.71 -10.86 -6.93
N ARG A 201 -12.68 -11.67 -7.35
CA ARG A 201 -14.11 -11.43 -7.09
C ARG A 201 -14.61 -12.06 -5.80
N ALA A 202 -13.95 -13.08 -5.29
CA ALA A 202 -14.41 -13.85 -4.13
C ALA A 202 -14.26 -13.10 -2.82
N GLN A 203 -15.25 -13.21 -1.94
CA GLN A 203 -15.19 -12.79 -0.53
C GLN A 203 -14.28 -13.71 0.27
N VAL A 204 -14.33 -15.01 -0.02
CA VAL A 204 -13.53 -16.05 0.63
C VAL A 204 -12.85 -16.90 -0.43
N VAL A 205 -11.59 -17.23 -0.21
CA VAL A 205 -10.83 -18.18 -1.03
C VAL A 205 -10.45 -19.37 -0.16
N VAL A 206 -10.84 -20.58 -0.60
CA VAL A 206 -10.46 -21.84 0.04
C VAL A 206 -9.45 -22.54 -0.86
N ALA A 207 -8.25 -22.82 -0.35
CA ALA A 207 -7.19 -23.52 -1.07
C ALA A 207 -6.96 -24.91 -0.46
N ASP A 208 -7.25 -25.97 -1.22
CA ASP A 208 -6.91 -27.35 -0.87
C ASP A 208 -5.51 -27.70 -1.39
N LEU A 209 -4.56 -27.76 -0.48
CA LEU A 209 -3.15 -28.04 -0.78
C LEU A 209 -2.84 -29.54 -0.89
N THR A 210 -3.86 -30.40 -0.84
CA THR A 210 -3.71 -31.85 -0.92
C THR A 210 -3.06 -32.26 -2.25
N GLY A 211 -2.11 -33.17 -2.19
CA GLY A 211 -1.40 -33.65 -3.35
C GLY A 211 -0.36 -32.69 -3.94
N LYS A 212 -0.12 -31.54 -3.29
CA LYS A 212 0.87 -30.51 -3.72
C LYS A 212 0.68 -30.10 -5.18
N ASN A 213 -0.56 -29.89 -5.60
CA ASN A 213 -0.88 -29.48 -6.97
C ASN A 213 -0.24 -28.10 -7.26
N PRO A 214 0.68 -27.98 -8.23
CA PRO A 214 1.35 -26.71 -8.53
C PRO A 214 0.36 -25.58 -8.84
N ASN A 215 -0.76 -25.86 -9.48
CA ASN A 215 -1.76 -24.85 -9.85
C ASN A 215 -2.51 -24.24 -8.66
N VAL A 216 -2.39 -24.81 -7.45
CA VAL A 216 -2.95 -24.27 -6.21
C VAL A 216 -1.93 -23.41 -5.46
N PHE A 217 -0.63 -23.57 -5.77
CA PHE A 217 0.47 -22.87 -5.10
C PHE A 217 0.94 -21.60 -5.83
N TYR A 218 0.47 -21.35 -7.05
CA TYR A 218 0.84 -20.16 -7.84
C TYR A 218 -0.05 -18.95 -7.55
#